data_6862b49f2cb3db14ab94334a855dbb68
#
_entry.id   6862b49f2cb3db14ab94334a855dbb68
#
_cell.length_a   1.000
_cell.length_b   1.000
_cell.length_c   1.000
_cell.angle_alpha   90.00
_cell.angle_beta   90.00
_cell.angle_gamma   90.00
#
_symmetry.space_group_name_H-M   'P 1'
#
loop_
_entity.id
_entity.type
_entity.pdbx_description
1 polymer ?
#
loop_
_entity_poly.entity_id
_entity_poly.type
_entity_poly.pdbx_seq_one_letter_code
_entity_poly.pdbx_strand_id
1 'polypeptide(L)'
;MPTSSEQLRPVDELTEPVPGDPVVALSTSVVVVTYERPEFVRRCLDHLLAQTVRPVEVIVVDSSEGVDTQRLVAAEFPSVEYLVCPAGVGATATARNIGYHHSSGDILAFVDDDAYAEADWLERILPFFDDPTVGGVGGRQIRGQPGEIDQGVDAIGKLMADGSITGNFAADPGHPVDVDHLLGANMSFRRTAIDRIGGIRDGYSGTCIREETDISFRVTRAGYRLVYTPDAVVEHVAGPYAKGQRFDLRYAYWAQKNHLILLIRNFGARAPIVRSFLVSSVGGVVEDTAVRMSRSWRRAKDRDGAGAVRAAGAAVLRAVVVAAGSVTGVVAGWHQAARDARN
;
A
#
# COMPACT_ATOMS: atom_id res chain seq x y z
N MET A 1 -25.69 -4.10 32.60
CA MET A 1 -25.25 -2.94 31.84
C MET A 1 -23.90 -2.52 32.34
N PRO A 2 -22.81 -2.62 31.57
CA PRO A 2 -21.71 -1.70 31.69
C PRO A 2 -21.54 -0.95 30.37
N THR A 3 -21.64 0.37 30.47
CA THR A 3 -21.23 1.33 29.46
C THR A 3 -19.71 1.51 29.63
N SER A 4 -18.92 0.95 28.73
CA SER A 4 -17.51 1.32 28.58
C SER A 4 -17.29 1.85 27.16
N SER A 5 -17.50 3.16 27.03
CA SER A 5 -16.82 3.95 26.01
C SER A 5 -15.36 4.10 26.48
N GLU A 6 -14.51 3.17 26.10
CA GLU A 6 -13.08 3.32 26.22
C GLU A 6 -12.66 4.41 25.23
N GLN A 7 -12.60 5.64 25.74
CA GLN A 7 -12.08 6.80 25.03
C GLN A 7 -10.58 6.53 24.80
N LEU A 8 -10.19 6.41 23.52
CA LEU A 8 -8.78 6.46 23.12
C LEU A 8 -8.16 7.72 23.70
N ARG A 9 -7.13 7.56 24.53
CA ARG A 9 -6.42 8.69 25.14
C ARG A 9 -5.79 9.57 24.06
N PRO A 10 -5.82 10.91 24.21
CA PRO A 10 -5.15 11.82 23.29
C PRO A 10 -3.63 11.58 23.25
N VAL A 11 -3.00 12.01 22.16
CA VAL A 11 -1.55 11.91 21.92
C VAL A 11 -0.72 12.69 22.96
N ASP A 12 -1.34 13.60 23.71
CA ASP A 12 -0.71 14.45 24.73
C ASP A 12 -0.12 13.71 25.95
N GLU A 13 -0.30 12.37 26.06
CA GLU A 13 0.34 11.56 27.11
C GLU A 13 1.62 10.85 26.64
N LEU A 14 2.15 11.18 25.46
CA LEU A 14 3.50 10.79 25.11
C LEU A 14 4.44 11.64 25.98
N THR A 15 5.11 11.02 26.95
CA THR A 15 6.08 11.66 27.84
C THR A 15 7.06 12.50 27.01
N GLU A 16 7.06 13.83 27.24
CA GLU A 16 8.07 14.70 26.63
C GLU A 16 9.46 14.17 27.02
N PRO A 17 10.40 14.12 26.07
CA PRO A 17 11.77 13.73 26.39
C PRO A 17 12.34 14.72 27.41
N VAL A 18 12.93 14.19 28.46
CA VAL A 18 13.60 15.01 29.50
C VAL A 18 14.79 15.72 28.82
N PRO A 19 14.91 17.05 28.92
CA PRO A 19 16.03 17.77 28.32
C PRO A 19 17.35 17.28 28.93
N GLY A 20 18.20 16.64 28.09
CA GLY A 20 19.53 16.15 28.46
C GLY A 20 19.75 14.66 28.30
N ASP A 21 18.74 13.86 27.98
CA ASP A 21 18.96 12.48 27.60
C ASP A 21 19.56 12.43 26.15
N PRO A 22 20.56 11.56 25.93
CA PRO A 22 21.08 11.37 24.57
C PRO A 22 19.92 10.97 23.67
N VAL A 23 19.70 11.70 22.57
CA VAL A 23 18.75 11.29 21.52
C VAL A 23 19.18 9.92 21.06
N VAL A 24 18.53 8.88 21.54
CA VAL A 24 18.79 7.50 21.07
C VAL A 24 18.35 7.47 19.64
N ALA A 25 19.30 7.29 18.73
CA ALA A 25 18.99 7.20 17.30
C ALA A 25 17.97 6.05 17.09
N LEU A 26 16.83 6.37 16.47
CA LEU A 26 15.78 5.38 16.22
C LEU A 26 16.32 4.26 15.35
N SER A 27 16.17 3.03 15.84
CA SER A 27 16.54 1.83 15.11
C SER A 27 15.51 1.49 14.04
N THR A 28 15.94 0.95 12.88
CA THR A 28 15.05 0.62 11.77
C THR A 28 15.16 -0.83 11.39
N SER A 29 14.04 -1.54 11.35
CA SER A 29 13.90 -2.84 10.70
C SER A 29 13.31 -2.65 9.30
N VAL A 30 13.91 -3.29 8.29
CA VAL A 30 13.38 -3.29 6.93
C VAL A 30 12.76 -4.65 6.62
N VAL A 31 11.49 -4.68 6.23
CA VAL A 31 10.75 -5.88 5.87
C VAL A 31 10.49 -5.90 4.37
N VAL A 32 10.99 -6.92 3.69
CA VAL A 32 10.78 -7.17 2.27
C VAL A 32 9.81 -8.34 2.11
N VAL A 33 8.70 -8.13 1.38
CA VAL A 33 7.75 -9.21 1.08
C VAL A 33 7.92 -9.68 -0.36
N THR A 34 7.90 -11.01 -0.58
CA THR A 34 8.14 -11.57 -1.91
C THR A 34 7.28 -12.81 -2.21
N TYR A 35 7.15 -13.13 -3.49
CA TYR A 35 6.54 -14.35 -4.01
C TYR A 35 7.16 -14.75 -5.35
N GLU A 36 7.87 -15.90 -5.42
CA GLU A 36 8.42 -16.53 -6.63
C GLU A 36 9.31 -15.60 -7.49
N ARG A 37 10.10 -14.68 -6.86
CA ARG A 37 10.89 -13.68 -7.57
C ARG A 37 12.31 -13.51 -6.99
N PRO A 38 13.17 -14.56 -6.92
CA PRO A 38 14.49 -14.50 -6.29
C PRO A 38 15.39 -13.40 -6.86
N GLU A 39 15.37 -13.16 -8.17
CA GLU A 39 16.23 -12.13 -8.79
C GLU A 39 15.86 -10.70 -8.42
N PHE A 40 14.56 -10.43 -8.20
CA PHE A 40 14.13 -9.13 -7.68
C PHE A 40 14.57 -8.96 -6.24
N VAL A 41 14.41 -9.99 -5.41
CA VAL A 41 14.89 -10.00 -4.02
C VAL A 41 16.38 -9.73 -3.96
N ARG A 42 17.20 -10.39 -4.80
CA ARG A 42 18.64 -10.16 -4.84
C ARG A 42 18.96 -8.68 -5.01
N ARG A 43 18.41 -8.06 -6.07
CA ARG A 43 18.65 -6.65 -6.35
C ARG A 43 18.12 -5.73 -5.25
N CYS A 44 16.96 -6.01 -4.70
CA CYS A 44 16.40 -5.26 -3.57
C CYS A 44 17.35 -5.30 -2.36
N LEU A 45 17.85 -6.48 -1.99
CA LEU A 45 18.76 -6.66 -0.87
C LEU A 45 20.10 -5.95 -1.09
N ASP A 46 20.65 -5.97 -2.32
CA ASP A 46 21.87 -5.22 -2.66
C ASP A 46 21.70 -3.73 -2.34
N HIS A 47 20.57 -3.13 -2.69
CA HIS A 47 20.26 -1.73 -2.40
C HIS A 47 20.04 -1.46 -0.89
N LEU A 48 19.37 -2.36 -0.19
CA LEU A 48 19.09 -2.21 1.23
C LEU A 48 20.34 -2.36 2.11
N LEU A 49 21.25 -3.25 1.74
CA LEU A 49 22.50 -3.45 2.47
C LEU A 49 23.55 -2.37 2.16
N ALA A 50 23.34 -1.59 1.08
CA ALA A 50 24.21 -0.47 0.68
C ALA A 50 23.76 0.88 1.26
N GLN A 51 22.75 0.92 2.16
CA GLN A 51 22.26 2.16 2.75
C GLN A 51 23.35 2.89 3.56
N THR A 52 23.38 4.23 3.45
CA THR A 52 24.28 5.11 4.24
C THR A 52 23.98 5.00 5.75
N VAL A 53 22.70 4.95 6.11
CA VAL A 53 22.23 4.60 7.45
C VAL A 53 21.79 3.15 7.44
N ARG A 54 22.54 2.29 8.13
CA ARG A 54 22.24 0.85 8.12
C ARG A 54 21.04 0.52 8.98
N PRO A 55 20.08 -0.28 8.46
CA PRO A 55 19.04 -0.86 9.31
C PRO A 55 19.67 -1.82 10.33
N VAL A 56 19.03 -1.98 11.49
CA VAL A 56 19.47 -2.97 12.50
C VAL A 56 19.26 -4.39 12.02
N GLU A 57 18.28 -4.59 11.14
CA GLU A 57 17.97 -5.85 10.52
C GLU A 57 17.22 -5.66 9.19
N VAL A 58 17.40 -6.62 8.27
CA VAL A 58 16.62 -6.77 7.06
C VAL A 58 15.97 -8.16 7.11
N ILE A 59 14.65 -8.21 6.93
CA ILE A 59 13.84 -9.43 7.03
C ILE A 59 13.16 -9.66 5.69
N VAL A 60 13.42 -10.79 5.05
CA VAL A 60 12.67 -11.25 3.87
C VAL A 60 11.55 -12.19 4.34
N VAL A 61 10.31 -11.86 3.99
CA VAL A 61 9.15 -12.72 4.25
C VAL A 61 8.63 -13.25 2.93
N ASP A 62 8.85 -14.52 2.70
CA ASP A 62 8.60 -15.19 1.42
C ASP A 62 7.33 -16.05 1.48
N SER A 63 6.40 -15.78 0.56
CA SER A 63 5.16 -16.54 0.38
C SER A 63 5.25 -17.57 -0.74
N SER A 64 6.44 -17.82 -1.30
CA SER A 64 6.69 -18.74 -2.41
C SER A 64 6.37 -20.20 -2.03
N GLU A 65 5.98 -20.99 -3.03
CA GLU A 65 5.87 -22.43 -2.89
C GLU A 65 7.23 -23.13 -3.08
N GLY A 66 8.15 -22.49 -3.86
CA GLY A 66 9.50 -22.94 -4.11
C GLY A 66 10.48 -22.55 -3.02
N VAL A 67 11.73 -22.99 -3.17
CA VAL A 67 12.85 -22.73 -2.22
C VAL A 67 13.95 -21.87 -2.82
N ASP A 68 13.76 -21.32 -4.01
CA ASP A 68 14.84 -20.62 -4.73
C ASP A 68 15.21 -19.29 -4.06
N THR A 69 14.24 -18.52 -3.55
CA THR A 69 14.51 -17.33 -2.75
C THR A 69 15.22 -17.67 -1.45
N GLN A 70 14.80 -18.75 -0.76
CA GLN A 70 15.45 -19.22 0.47
C GLN A 70 16.93 -19.56 0.23
N ARG A 71 17.20 -20.33 -0.83
CA ARG A 71 18.57 -20.70 -1.20
C ARG A 71 19.43 -19.49 -1.54
N LEU A 72 18.89 -18.57 -2.29
CA LEU A 72 19.56 -17.31 -2.66
C LEU A 72 19.92 -16.52 -1.40
N VAL A 73 18.95 -16.24 -0.51
CA VAL A 73 19.19 -15.47 0.72
C VAL A 73 20.25 -16.16 1.58
N ALA A 74 20.13 -17.47 1.79
CA ALA A 74 21.10 -18.22 2.60
C ALA A 74 22.51 -18.22 2.01
N ALA A 75 22.66 -18.22 0.68
CA ALA A 75 23.96 -18.27 0.02
C ALA A 75 24.64 -16.91 -0.11
N GLU A 76 23.88 -15.86 -0.41
CA GLU A 76 24.44 -14.55 -0.80
C GLU A 76 24.25 -13.48 0.30
N PHE A 77 23.27 -13.62 1.18
CA PHE A 77 22.89 -12.60 2.19
C PHE A 77 22.80 -13.17 3.62
N PRO A 78 23.86 -13.72 4.19
CA PRO A 78 23.81 -14.41 5.49
C PRO A 78 23.44 -13.50 6.68
N SER A 79 23.47 -12.19 6.51
CA SER A 79 23.02 -11.21 7.52
C SER A 79 21.53 -10.88 7.45
N VAL A 80 20.82 -11.38 6.43
CA VAL A 80 19.38 -11.14 6.23
C VAL A 80 18.60 -12.28 6.86
N GLU A 81 17.59 -11.94 7.67
CA GLU A 81 16.66 -12.91 8.22
C GLU A 81 15.67 -13.36 7.14
N TYR A 82 15.46 -14.68 7.04
CA TYR A 82 14.51 -15.25 6.09
C TYR A 82 13.37 -15.95 6.82
N LEU A 83 12.15 -15.54 6.52
CA LEU A 83 10.93 -16.10 7.10
C LEU A 83 10.00 -16.62 6.01
N VAL A 84 9.30 -17.70 6.30
CA VAL A 84 8.27 -18.27 5.41
C VAL A 84 6.89 -17.74 5.80
N CYS A 85 6.14 -17.24 4.81
CA CYS A 85 4.73 -16.97 4.96
C CYS A 85 3.92 -18.13 4.34
N PRO A 86 3.26 -18.99 5.13
CA PRO A 86 2.56 -20.18 4.63
C PRO A 86 1.25 -19.84 3.90
N ALA A 87 0.83 -18.59 3.88
CA ALA A 87 -0.43 -18.19 3.28
C ALA A 87 -0.41 -18.10 1.74
N GLY A 88 0.77 -18.23 1.11
CA GLY A 88 0.93 -18.30 -0.35
C GLY A 88 0.61 -17.01 -1.08
N VAL A 89 0.28 -17.12 -2.37
CA VAL A 89 0.04 -15.99 -3.26
C VAL A 89 -1.10 -15.09 -2.77
N GLY A 90 -0.86 -13.77 -2.78
CA GLY A 90 -1.86 -12.78 -2.38
C GLY A 90 -1.94 -12.56 -0.86
N ALA A 91 -0.89 -12.91 -0.13
CA ALA A 91 -0.80 -12.81 1.32
C ALA A 91 0.07 -11.65 1.82
N THR A 92 0.20 -10.56 1.05
CA THR A 92 1.08 -9.43 1.38
C THR A 92 0.86 -8.88 2.78
N ALA A 93 -0.39 -8.67 3.21
CA ALA A 93 -0.70 -8.21 4.56
C ALA A 93 -0.24 -9.20 5.65
N THR A 94 -0.47 -10.49 5.43
CA THR A 94 -0.02 -11.56 6.34
C THR A 94 1.51 -11.61 6.40
N ALA A 95 2.18 -11.51 5.26
CA ALA A 95 3.64 -11.49 5.20
C ALA A 95 4.22 -10.27 5.94
N ARG A 96 3.67 -9.07 5.70
CA ARG A 96 4.08 -7.86 6.44
C ARG A 96 3.84 -7.99 7.95
N ASN A 97 2.74 -8.62 8.36
CA ASN A 97 2.45 -8.85 9.77
C ASN A 97 3.43 -9.84 10.41
N ILE A 98 3.86 -10.89 9.69
CA ILE A 98 4.93 -11.79 10.13
C ILE A 98 6.22 -10.99 10.34
N GLY A 99 6.65 -10.18 9.36
CA GLY A 99 7.83 -9.34 9.48
C GLY A 99 7.75 -8.34 10.62
N TYR A 100 6.59 -7.71 10.84
CA TYR A 100 6.35 -6.83 11.98
C TYR A 100 6.57 -7.55 13.33
N HIS A 101 6.01 -8.74 13.51
CA HIS A 101 6.13 -9.47 14.77
C HIS A 101 7.55 -10.01 15.04
N HIS A 102 8.32 -10.27 14.00
CA HIS A 102 9.72 -10.73 14.13
C HIS A 102 10.72 -9.59 14.26
N SER A 103 10.36 -8.39 13.81
CA SER A 103 11.26 -7.24 13.84
C SER A 103 11.37 -6.59 15.22
N SER A 104 12.49 -5.89 15.48
CA SER A 104 12.83 -5.27 16.77
C SER A 104 12.99 -3.74 16.71
N GLY A 105 13.16 -3.16 15.50
CA GLY A 105 13.42 -1.72 15.32
C GLY A 105 12.27 -0.83 15.76
N ASP A 106 12.59 0.39 16.17
CA ASP A 106 11.63 1.44 16.53
C ASP A 106 10.81 1.91 15.34
N ILE A 107 11.40 1.83 14.15
CA ILE A 107 10.80 2.13 12.86
C ILE A 107 10.72 0.85 12.04
N LEU A 108 9.56 0.61 11.44
CA LEU A 108 9.28 -0.49 10.53
C LEU A 108 9.18 0.04 9.12
N ALA A 109 10.16 -0.23 8.28
CA ALA A 109 10.17 0.13 6.89
C ALA A 109 9.75 -1.07 6.03
N PHE A 110 8.77 -0.89 5.16
CA PHE A 110 8.29 -1.90 4.23
C PHE A 110 8.70 -1.52 2.80
N VAL A 111 9.29 -2.46 2.10
CA VAL A 111 9.72 -2.32 0.71
C VAL A 111 9.25 -3.55 -0.06
N ASP A 112 8.73 -3.38 -1.27
CA ASP A 112 8.43 -4.50 -2.15
C ASP A 112 9.73 -5.04 -2.78
N ASP A 113 9.79 -6.32 -3.13
CA ASP A 113 10.98 -6.95 -3.71
C ASP A 113 11.40 -6.37 -5.07
N ASP A 114 10.48 -5.68 -5.77
CA ASP A 114 10.70 -4.99 -7.04
C ASP A 114 10.85 -3.45 -6.88
N ALA A 115 11.18 -2.99 -5.67
CA ALA A 115 11.46 -1.61 -5.34
C ALA A 115 12.91 -1.47 -4.84
N TYR A 116 13.69 -0.62 -5.49
CA TYR A 116 15.13 -0.47 -5.26
C TYR A 116 15.41 0.91 -4.67
N ALA A 117 15.75 0.93 -3.37
CA ALA A 117 15.97 2.16 -2.62
C ALA A 117 17.28 2.83 -3.03
N GLU A 118 17.28 4.17 -3.15
CA GLU A 118 18.53 4.94 -3.26
C GLU A 118 19.36 4.80 -1.98
N ALA A 119 20.67 5.01 -2.08
CA ALA A 119 21.61 4.73 -0.98
C ALA A 119 21.36 5.55 0.29
N ASP A 120 20.77 6.73 0.19
CA ASP A 120 20.45 7.62 1.30
C ASP A 120 18.96 7.56 1.73
N TRP A 121 18.20 6.57 1.24
CA TRP A 121 16.77 6.45 1.47
C TRP A 121 16.38 6.47 2.95
N LEU A 122 17.04 5.69 3.82
CA LEU A 122 16.79 5.71 5.26
C LEU A 122 17.21 7.03 5.90
N GLU A 123 18.32 7.60 5.48
CA GLU A 123 18.80 8.91 5.93
C GLU A 123 17.78 10.02 5.67
N ARG A 124 17.03 9.93 4.55
CA ARG A 124 15.99 10.88 4.17
C ARG A 124 14.66 10.69 4.91
N ILE A 125 14.41 9.48 5.42
CA ILE A 125 13.17 9.15 6.14
C ILE A 125 13.27 9.44 7.63
N LEU A 126 14.37 9.04 8.26
CA LEU A 126 14.48 8.97 9.71
C LEU A 126 14.29 10.30 10.44
N PRO A 127 14.76 11.46 9.95
CA PRO A 127 14.59 12.73 10.63
C PRO A 127 13.13 13.14 10.87
N PHE A 128 12.18 12.65 10.05
CA PHE A 128 10.76 12.95 10.27
C PHE A 128 10.20 12.30 11.53
N PHE A 129 10.81 11.21 11.98
CA PHE A 129 10.39 10.53 13.20
C PHE A 129 10.93 11.18 14.49
N ASP A 130 11.70 12.25 14.40
CA ASP A 130 12.02 13.09 15.57
C ASP A 130 10.78 13.80 16.11
N ASP A 131 9.78 14.07 15.22
CA ASP A 131 8.44 14.52 15.62
C ASP A 131 7.61 13.29 16.09
N PRO A 132 7.24 13.21 17.39
CA PRO A 132 6.48 12.07 17.91
C PRO A 132 5.05 11.98 17.34
N THR A 133 4.54 13.04 16.72
CA THR A 133 3.23 13.04 16.05
C THR A 133 3.26 12.35 14.70
N VAL A 134 4.45 12.15 14.10
CA VAL A 134 4.62 11.44 12.84
C VAL A 134 4.59 9.93 13.11
N GLY A 135 3.54 9.28 12.64
CA GLY A 135 3.35 7.83 12.74
C GLY A 135 3.81 7.07 11.51
N GLY A 136 3.97 7.73 10.37
CA GLY A 136 4.47 7.09 9.15
C GLY A 136 5.05 8.09 8.15
N VAL A 137 6.04 7.61 7.40
CA VAL A 137 6.73 8.37 6.35
C VAL A 137 6.79 7.52 5.09
N GLY A 138 6.42 8.09 3.96
CA GLY A 138 6.58 7.50 2.64
C GLY A 138 7.46 8.36 1.76
N GLY A 139 8.06 7.72 0.77
CA GLY A 139 8.91 8.40 -0.19
C GLY A 139 8.43 8.29 -1.63
N ARG A 140 9.18 8.91 -2.51
CA ARG A 140 8.92 8.95 -3.94
C ARG A 140 9.15 7.57 -4.57
N GLN A 141 8.23 7.17 -5.46
CA GLN A 141 8.32 5.92 -6.20
C GLN A 141 8.37 6.23 -7.69
N ILE A 142 9.56 6.19 -8.28
CA ILE A 142 9.77 6.47 -9.70
C ILE A 142 9.71 5.18 -10.53
N ARG A 143 9.25 5.31 -11.78
CA ARG A 143 9.19 4.24 -12.78
C ARG A 143 9.92 4.60 -14.06
N GLY A 144 10.58 5.75 -14.09
CA GLY A 144 11.26 6.26 -15.25
C GLY A 144 10.32 6.70 -16.38
N GLN A 145 9.05 7.03 -16.06
CA GLN A 145 8.10 7.50 -17.06
C GLN A 145 8.27 9.01 -17.30
N PRO A 146 8.26 9.48 -18.57
CA PRO A 146 8.40 10.90 -18.85
C PRO A 146 7.32 11.75 -18.15
N GLY A 147 7.74 12.79 -17.42
CA GLY A 147 6.85 13.74 -16.76
C GLY A 147 6.11 13.19 -15.52
N GLU A 148 6.47 12.01 -15.01
CA GLU A 148 5.82 11.44 -13.83
C GLU A 148 6.03 12.28 -12.56
N ILE A 149 7.14 13.03 -12.49
CA ILE A 149 7.49 13.89 -11.35
C ILE A 149 6.62 15.14 -11.24
N ASP A 150 6.05 15.59 -12.35
CA ASP A 150 5.23 16.81 -12.41
C ASP A 150 3.73 16.52 -12.29
N GLN A 151 3.33 15.24 -12.33
CA GLN A 151 1.93 14.86 -12.35
C GLN A 151 1.35 14.69 -10.95
N GLY A 152 0.30 15.47 -10.65
CA GLY A 152 -0.51 15.33 -9.44
C GLY A 152 0.17 15.80 -8.17
N VAL A 153 1.09 16.76 -8.25
CA VAL A 153 1.81 17.36 -7.11
C VAL A 153 0.87 17.90 -6.02
N ASP A 154 -0.31 18.41 -6.41
CA ASP A 154 -1.31 18.94 -5.47
C ASP A 154 -2.19 17.87 -4.81
N ALA A 155 -2.03 16.62 -5.18
CA ALA A 155 -2.92 15.52 -4.75
C ALA A 155 -2.16 14.20 -4.53
N ILE A 156 -1.05 14.24 -3.80
CA ILE A 156 -0.25 13.06 -3.47
C ILE A 156 -0.92 12.34 -2.29
N GLY A 157 -1.27 11.08 -2.46
CA GLY A 157 -1.75 10.22 -1.39
C GLY A 157 -3.01 10.73 -0.66
N LYS A 158 -3.99 11.30 -1.37
CA LYS A 158 -5.19 11.90 -0.76
C LYS A 158 -6.43 11.02 -0.86
N LEU A 159 -7.25 11.07 0.18
CA LEU A 159 -8.62 10.58 0.18
C LEU A 159 -9.56 11.70 -0.26
N MET A 160 -10.22 11.50 -1.40
CA MET A 160 -11.11 12.48 -1.99
C MET A 160 -12.52 12.42 -1.37
N ALA A 161 -13.28 13.51 -1.49
CA ALA A 161 -14.63 13.61 -0.94
C ALA A 161 -15.62 12.56 -1.50
N ASP A 162 -15.35 12.08 -2.72
CA ASP A 162 -16.14 11.01 -3.33
C ASP A 162 -15.69 9.60 -2.89
N GLY A 163 -14.73 9.49 -1.98
CA GLY A 163 -14.18 8.25 -1.48
C GLY A 163 -13.11 7.63 -2.36
N SER A 164 -12.78 8.19 -3.51
CA SER A 164 -11.61 7.77 -4.28
C SER A 164 -10.32 8.16 -3.58
N ILE A 165 -9.22 7.49 -3.93
CA ILE A 165 -7.88 7.85 -3.44
C ILE A 165 -6.95 8.14 -4.61
N THR A 166 -6.13 9.16 -4.45
CA THR A 166 -5.08 9.48 -5.41
C THR A 166 -3.82 8.70 -5.09
N GLY A 167 -2.99 8.44 -6.10
CA GLY A 167 -1.63 7.94 -5.93
C GLY A 167 -0.63 9.08 -5.97
N ASN A 168 -0.09 9.34 -7.17
CA ASN A 168 0.85 10.42 -7.51
C ASN A 168 2.18 10.37 -6.73
N PHE A 169 2.57 9.20 -6.21
CA PHE A 169 3.80 9.05 -5.42
C PHE A 169 5.10 9.12 -6.24
N ALA A 170 5.02 9.38 -7.53
CA ALA A 170 6.19 9.76 -8.33
C ALA A 170 6.41 11.28 -8.35
N ALA A 171 5.40 12.07 -7.94
CA ALA A 171 5.42 13.51 -8.00
C ALA A 171 6.45 14.13 -7.05
N ASP A 172 7.04 15.23 -7.48
CA ASP A 172 7.97 16.03 -6.68
C ASP A 172 7.37 17.41 -6.37
N PRO A 173 6.80 17.60 -5.17
CA PRO A 173 6.28 18.91 -4.75
C PRO A 173 7.40 19.88 -4.32
N GLY A 174 8.67 19.48 -4.34
CA GLY A 174 9.80 20.28 -3.90
C GLY A 174 9.95 20.42 -2.38
N HIS A 175 9.07 19.82 -1.61
CA HIS A 175 9.08 19.81 -0.13
C HIS A 175 8.23 18.66 0.41
N PRO A 176 8.44 18.23 1.68
CA PRO A 176 7.59 17.24 2.32
C PRO A 176 6.14 17.72 2.47
N VAL A 177 5.15 16.81 2.31
CA VAL A 177 3.72 17.12 2.44
C VAL A 177 3.00 16.08 3.30
N ASP A 178 1.96 16.51 4.01
CA ASP A 178 1.07 15.58 4.71
C ASP A 178 0.19 14.82 3.71
N VAL A 179 0.03 13.52 3.94
CA VAL A 179 -0.76 12.63 3.08
C VAL A 179 -1.76 11.83 3.91
N ASP A 180 -2.80 11.30 3.27
CA ASP A 180 -3.80 10.47 3.94
C ASP A 180 -3.44 8.98 3.91
N HIS A 181 -2.60 8.57 2.97
CA HIS A 181 -2.07 7.20 2.91
C HIS A 181 -0.67 7.16 2.28
N LEU A 182 0.02 6.06 2.54
CA LEU A 182 1.32 5.71 1.96
C LEU A 182 1.16 4.58 0.95
N LEU A 183 2.22 4.28 0.19
CA LEU A 183 2.22 3.24 -0.82
C LEU A 183 3.21 2.11 -0.46
N GLY A 184 2.77 0.87 -0.62
CA GLY A 184 3.41 -0.33 -0.07
C GLY A 184 4.88 -0.55 -0.41
N ALA A 185 5.31 -0.09 -1.59
CA ALA A 185 6.69 -0.25 -2.02
C ALA A 185 7.68 0.77 -1.38
N ASN A 186 7.19 1.79 -0.65
CA ASN A 186 8.01 2.79 0.03
C ASN A 186 7.23 3.40 1.20
N MET A 187 7.09 2.66 2.28
CA MET A 187 6.41 3.14 3.48
C MET A 187 7.13 2.70 4.74
N SER A 188 7.22 3.60 5.70
CA SER A 188 7.80 3.34 7.02
C SER A 188 6.84 3.82 8.10
N PHE A 189 6.75 3.10 9.20
CA PHE A 189 5.88 3.43 10.31
C PHE A 189 6.64 3.33 11.63
N ARG A 190 6.28 4.22 12.56
CA ARG A 190 6.69 4.07 13.95
C ARG A 190 6.08 2.80 14.53
N ARG A 191 6.88 1.95 15.19
CA ARG A 191 6.40 0.70 15.80
C ARG A 191 5.23 0.95 16.73
N THR A 192 5.34 1.94 17.63
CA THR A 192 4.27 2.28 18.57
C THR A 192 2.97 2.70 17.89
N ALA A 193 3.03 3.24 16.66
CA ALA A 193 1.83 3.53 15.87
C ALA A 193 1.18 2.23 15.34
N ILE A 194 1.97 1.25 14.89
CA ILE A 194 1.47 -0.07 14.48
C ILE A 194 0.93 -0.84 15.69
N ASP A 195 1.61 -0.81 16.83
CA ASP A 195 1.15 -1.42 18.09
C ASP A 195 -0.20 -0.85 18.52
N ARG A 196 -0.33 0.48 18.48
CA ARG A 196 -1.55 1.21 18.86
C ARG A 196 -2.76 0.83 18.01
N ILE A 197 -2.56 0.49 16.75
CA ILE A 197 -3.63 0.02 15.86
C ILE A 197 -3.84 -1.50 15.89
N GLY A 198 -3.10 -2.24 16.74
CA GLY A 198 -3.20 -3.69 16.87
C GLY A 198 -2.66 -4.47 15.67
N GLY A 199 -1.56 -3.98 15.05
CA GLY A 199 -0.89 -4.66 13.95
C GLY A 199 -1.54 -4.46 12.56
N ILE A 200 -1.12 -5.25 11.59
CA ILE A 200 -1.53 -5.18 10.19
C ILE A 200 -2.71 -6.11 9.95
N ARG A 201 -3.83 -5.59 9.45
CA ARG A 201 -5.02 -6.38 9.14
C ARG A 201 -4.88 -7.07 7.79
N ASP A 202 -5.31 -8.30 7.72
CA ASP A 202 -5.52 -9.05 6.47
C ASP A 202 -6.93 -8.82 5.87
N GLY A 203 -7.28 -9.63 4.86
CA GLY A 203 -8.60 -9.61 4.24
C GLY A 203 -8.67 -8.86 2.92
N TYR A 204 -7.53 -8.35 2.44
CA TYR A 204 -7.38 -7.75 1.11
C TYR A 204 -6.86 -8.80 0.13
N SER A 205 -7.77 -9.58 -0.46
CA SER A 205 -7.42 -10.73 -1.30
C SER A 205 -7.07 -10.33 -2.75
N GLY A 206 -6.54 -11.28 -3.47
CA GLY A 206 -6.34 -11.22 -4.93
C GLY A 206 -5.13 -10.44 -5.36
N THR A 207 -5.23 -9.12 -5.48
CA THR A 207 -4.11 -8.22 -5.83
C THR A 207 -3.48 -7.57 -4.60
N CYS A 208 -4.00 -7.83 -3.42
CA CYS A 208 -3.63 -7.23 -2.12
C CYS A 208 -3.71 -5.71 -2.04
N ILE A 209 -4.07 -5.02 -3.11
CA ILE A 209 -4.22 -3.57 -3.16
C ILE A 209 -5.12 -3.07 -2.03
N ARG A 210 -4.77 -1.98 -1.38
CA ARG A 210 -5.43 -1.28 -0.26
C ARG A 210 -5.08 -1.77 1.14
N GLU A 211 -4.29 -2.80 1.30
CA GLU A 211 -3.84 -3.20 2.63
C GLU A 211 -2.92 -2.14 3.26
N GLU A 212 -2.03 -1.55 2.49
CA GLU A 212 -1.15 -0.42 2.85
C GLU A 212 -1.95 0.85 3.21
N THR A 213 -3.04 1.08 2.48
CA THR A 213 -3.94 2.20 2.74
C THR A 213 -4.74 1.98 4.03
N ASP A 214 -5.10 0.72 4.37
CA ASP A 214 -5.76 0.39 5.63
C ASP A 214 -4.88 0.69 6.84
N ILE A 215 -3.60 0.32 6.78
CA ILE A 215 -2.62 0.67 7.81
C ILE A 215 -2.59 2.19 7.99
N SER A 216 -2.43 2.92 6.90
CA SER A 216 -2.34 4.38 6.87
C SER A 216 -3.56 5.04 7.51
N PHE A 217 -4.78 4.66 7.11
CA PHE A 217 -6.01 5.21 7.67
C PHE A 217 -6.18 4.90 9.16
N ARG A 218 -5.73 3.74 9.62
CA ARG A 218 -5.80 3.38 11.04
C ARG A 218 -4.80 4.18 11.87
N VAL A 219 -3.59 4.38 11.35
CA VAL A 219 -2.54 5.19 11.98
C VAL A 219 -3.00 6.64 12.11
N THR A 220 -3.56 7.24 11.05
CA THR A 220 -4.09 8.62 11.12
C THR A 220 -5.27 8.74 12.08
N ARG A 221 -6.16 7.75 12.14
CA ARG A 221 -7.28 7.72 13.10
C ARG A 221 -6.84 7.50 14.55
N ALA A 222 -5.67 6.93 14.76
CA ALA A 222 -5.04 6.83 16.07
C ALA A 222 -4.36 8.14 16.52
N GLY A 223 -4.45 9.21 15.71
CA GLY A 223 -3.98 10.57 16.03
C GLY A 223 -2.61 10.91 15.45
N TYR A 224 -1.99 10.04 14.65
CA TYR A 224 -0.71 10.31 14.02
C TYR A 224 -0.86 11.01 12.66
N ARG A 225 0.20 11.72 12.25
CA ARG A 225 0.37 12.27 10.90
C ARG A 225 1.11 11.29 10.01
N LEU A 226 0.84 11.34 8.70
CA LEU A 226 1.65 10.67 7.69
C LEU A 226 2.30 11.73 6.81
N VAL A 227 3.59 11.56 6.56
CA VAL A 227 4.39 12.48 5.73
C VAL A 227 4.85 11.77 4.47
N TYR A 228 4.76 12.45 3.35
CA TYR A 228 5.44 12.10 2.12
C TYR A 228 6.63 13.03 1.93
N THR A 229 7.81 12.46 1.66
CA THR A 229 8.99 13.24 1.27
C THR A 229 9.44 12.87 -0.15
N PRO A 230 9.67 13.84 -1.04
CA PRO A 230 10.17 13.55 -2.39
C PRO A 230 11.62 13.08 -2.40
N ASP A 231 12.36 13.27 -1.30
CA ASP A 231 13.80 13.00 -1.22
C ASP A 231 14.13 11.52 -0.94
N ALA A 232 13.20 10.76 -0.35
CA ALA A 232 13.38 9.32 -0.08
C ALA A 232 12.89 8.51 -1.29
N VAL A 233 13.79 8.23 -2.22
CA VAL A 233 13.46 7.67 -3.54
C VAL A 233 13.63 6.17 -3.59
N VAL A 234 12.66 5.48 -4.20
CA VAL A 234 12.80 4.11 -4.67
C VAL A 234 12.46 4.02 -6.17
N GLU A 235 13.25 3.24 -6.91
CA GLU A 235 12.90 2.82 -8.27
C GLU A 235 11.98 1.60 -8.18
N HIS A 236 10.71 1.75 -8.55
CA HIS A 236 9.75 0.64 -8.54
C HIS A 236 9.55 0.09 -9.95
N VAL A 237 10.28 -0.96 -10.29
CA VAL A 237 10.35 -1.52 -11.64
C VAL A 237 9.10 -2.30 -12.05
N ALA A 238 8.15 -2.48 -11.13
CA ALA A 238 6.88 -3.17 -11.36
C ALA A 238 7.07 -4.58 -11.96
N GLY A 239 7.63 -5.48 -11.19
CA GLY A 239 7.84 -6.88 -11.57
C GLY A 239 6.55 -7.59 -12.00
N PRO A 240 6.65 -8.76 -12.63
CA PRO A 240 5.50 -9.49 -13.14
C PRO A 240 4.56 -9.90 -12.00
N TYR A 241 3.26 -9.83 -12.23
CA TYR A 241 2.27 -10.35 -11.30
C TYR A 241 2.25 -11.87 -11.32
N ALA A 242 2.08 -12.50 -10.17
CA ALA A 242 1.91 -13.95 -10.06
C ALA A 242 0.70 -14.47 -10.87
N LYS A 243 -0.36 -13.67 -10.97
CA LYS A 243 -1.57 -13.98 -11.76
C LYS A 243 -2.11 -12.73 -12.42
N GLY A 244 -2.30 -12.78 -13.75
CA GLY A 244 -2.87 -11.67 -14.53
C GLY A 244 -1.87 -10.54 -14.79
N GLN A 245 -2.39 -9.37 -15.11
CA GLN A 245 -1.62 -8.16 -15.41
C GLN A 245 -2.25 -6.95 -14.72
N ARG A 246 -1.44 -5.91 -14.51
CA ARG A 246 -1.94 -4.63 -14.01
C ARG A 246 -2.99 -4.08 -14.97
N PHE A 247 -4.13 -3.60 -14.43
CA PHE A 247 -5.27 -3.06 -15.17
C PHE A 247 -6.07 -4.06 -16.04
N ASP A 248 -5.82 -5.36 -15.94
CA ASP A 248 -6.70 -6.36 -16.54
C ASP A 248 -8.08 -6.44 -15.82
N LEU A 249 -8.95 -7.35 -16.26
CA LEU A 249 -10.28 -7.52 -15.65
C LEU A 249 -10.20 -8.06 -14.21
N ARG A 250 -9.23 -8.94 -13.94
CA ARG A 250 -8.98 -9.45 -12.60
C ARG A 250 -8.55 -8.34 -11.66
N TYR A 251 -7.61 -7.51 -12.11
CA TYR A 251 -7.18 -6.33 -11.35
C TYR A 251 -8.35 -5.37 -11.08
N ALA A 252 -9.18 -5.07 -12.10
CA ALA A 252 -10.33 -4.18 -11.96
C ALA A 252 -11.33 -4.68 -10.90
N TYR A 253 -11.62 -6.00 -10.92
CA TYR A 253 -12.48 -6.62 -9.90
C TYR A 253 -11.93 -6.45 -8.49
N TRP A 254 -10.67 -6.81 -8.25
CA TRP A 254 -10.08 -6.77 -6.93
C TRP A 254 -9.84 -5.33 -6.44
N ALA A 255 -9.47 -4.43 -7.34
CA ALA A 255 -9.31 -3.02 -6.99
C ALA A 255 -10.63 -2.42 -6.48
N GLN A 256 -11.74 -2.70 -7.17
CA GLN A 256 -13.05 -2.24 -6.76
C GLN A 256 -13.52 -2.89 -5.45
N LYS A 257 -13.36 -4.22 -5.34
CA LYS A 257 -13.74 -4.98 -4.15
C LYS A 257 -12.97 -4.54 -2.92
N ASN A 258 -11.64 -4.50 -3.01
CA ASN A 258 -10.78 -4.16 -1.88
C ASN A 258 -10.95 -2.69 -1.46
N HIS A 259 -11.24 -1.80 -2.41
CA HIS A 259 -11.51 -0.41 -2.08
C HIS A 259 -12.79 -0.24 -1.24
N LEU A 260 -13.85 -0.96 -1.58
CA LEU A 260 -15.07 -0.96 -0.76
C LEU A 260 -14.87 -1.63 0.60
N ILE A 261 -14.08 -2.71 0.66
CA ILE A 261 -13.66 -3.31 1.94
C ILE A 261 -12.93 -2.25 2.79
N LEU A 262 -11.97 -1.52 2.21
CA LEU A 262 -11.24 -0.45 2.89
C LEU A 262 -12.17 0.60 3.48
N LEU A 263 -13.05 1.17 2.65
CA LEU A 263 -13.94 2.24 3.09
C LEU A 263 -14.92 1.75 4.18
N ILE A 264 -15.48 0.56 4.02
CA ILE A 264 -16.47 0.01 4.99
C ILE A 264 -15.80 -0.34 6.32
N ARG A 265 -14.61 -0.94 6.31
CA ARG A 265 -13.86 -1.28 7.54
C ARG A 265 -13.44 -0.04 8.31
N ASN A 266 -13.07 1.02 7.59
CA ASN A 266 -12.54 2.22 8.23
C ASN A 266 -13.61 3.26 8.57
N PHE A 267 -14.68 3.38 7.80
CA PHE A 267 -15.70 4.43 7.99
C PHE A 267 -17.08 3.88 8.34
N GLY A 268 -17.30 2.58 8.20
CA GLY A 268 -18.60 1.94 8.41
C GLY A 268 -19.45 1.90 7.13
N ALA A 269 -20.25 0.83 6.99
CA ALA A 269 -21.02 0.56 5.77
C ALA A 269 -22.09 1.64 5.42
N ARG A 270 -22.52 2.42 6.41
CA ARG A 270 -23.52 3.50 6.23
C ARG A 270 -22.91 4.88 6.06
N ALA A 271 -21.58 4.99 6.11
CA ALA A 271 -20.89 6.28 6.00
C ALA A 271 -21.19 6.96 4.66
N PRO A 272 -21.34 8.30 4.63
CA PRO A 272 -21.58 9.05 3.40
C PRO A 272 -20.52 8.79 2.32
N ILE A 273 -19.26 8.64 2.71
CA ILE A 273 -18.14 8.40 1.79
C ILE A 273 -18.29 7.07 1.02
N VAL A 274 -18.84 6.01 1.64
CA VAL A 274 -19.13 4.73 0.96
C VAL A 274 -20.19 4.92 -0.12
N ARG A 275 -21.25 5.69 0.18
CA ARG A 275 -22.30 6.02 -0.80
C ARG A 275 -21.74 6.88 -1.94
N SER A 276 -20.96 7.91 -1.61
CA SER A 276 -20.32 8.77 -2.60
C SER A 276 -19.45 7.96 -3.55
N PHE A 277 -18.63 7.06 -3.01
CA PHE A 277 -17.78 6.19 -3.82
C PHE A 277 -18.59 5.24 -4.73
N LEU A 278 -19.69 4.67 -4.24
CA LEU A 278 -20.54 3.82 -5.08
C LEU A 278 -21.16 4.61 -6.25
N VAL A 279 -21.63 5.83 -5.99
CA VAL A 279 -22.19 6.72 -7.03
C VAL A 279 -21.11 7.13 -8.03
N SER A 280 -19.96 7.58 -7.55
CA SER A 280 -18.80 7.96 -8.38
C SER A 280 -18.31 6.79 -9.24
N SER A 281 -18.22 5.58 -8.66
CA SER A 281 -17.82 4.36 -9.38
C SER A 281 -18.78 4.00 -10.51
N VAL A 282 -20.09 4.15 -10.30
CA VAL A 282 -21.10 3.93 -11.37
C VAL A 282 -20.91 4.97 -12.48
N GLY A 283 -20.77 6.25 -12.11
CA GLY A 283 -20.47 7.32 -13.06
C GLY A 283 -19.23 7.04 -13.92
N GLY A 284 -18.13 6.70 -13.26
CA GLY A 284 -16.87 6.36 -13.94
C GLY A 284 -16.97 5.14 -14.86
N VAL A 285 -17.72 4.09 -14.48
CA VAL A 285 -17.98 2.93 -15.33
C VAL A 285 -18.79 3.33 -16.56
N VAL A 286 -19.81 4.15 -16.40
CA VAL A 286 -20.63 4.63 -17.52
C VAL A 286 -19.79 5.45 -18.49
N GLU A 287 -18.98 6.38 -17.96
CA GLU A 287 -18.10 7.24 -18.75
C GLU A 287 -17.02 6.42 -19.51
N ASP A 288 -16.29 5.53 -18.82
CA ASP A 288 -15.29 4.66 -19.45
C ASP A 288 -15.92 3.79 -20.55
N THR A 289 -17.09 3.24 -20.28
CA THR A 289 -17.85 2.44 -21.27
C THR A 289 -18.23 3.28 -22.47
N ALA A 290 -18.77 4.49 -22.26
CA ALA A 290 -19.16 5.40 -23.34
C ALA A 290 -17.96 5.81 -24.21
N VAL A 291 -16.82 6.15 -23.58
CA VAL A 291 -15.57 6.50 -24.26
C VAL A 291 -15.06 5.30 -25.11
N ARG A 292 -15.05 4.11 -24.55
CA ARG A 292 -14.61 2.90 -25.26
C ARG A 292 -15.54 2.54 -26.43
N MET A 293 -16.85 2.66 -26.22
CA MET A 293 -17.83 2.46 -27.27
C MET A 293 -17.70 3.49 -28.39
N SER A 294 -17.46 4.76 -28.07
CA SER A 294 -17.23 5.80 -29.08
C SER A 294 -15.96 5.55 -29.93
N ARG A 295 -14.89 5.06 -29.29
CA ARG A 295 -13.65 4.63 -29.98
C ARG A 295 -13.92 3.40 -30.86
N SER A 296 -14.71 2.43 -30.41
CA SER A 296 -15.10 1.26 -31.15
C SER A 296 -15.93 1.63 -32.36
N TRP A 297 -16.87 2.56 -32.24
CA TRP A 297 -17.66 3.11 -33.35
C TRP A 297 -16.80 3.79 -34.39
N ARG A 298 -15.78 4.55 -34.01
CA ARG A 298 -14.81 5.16 -34.95
C ARG A 298 -14.06 4.07 -35.75
N ARG A 299 -13.57 3.02 -35.08
CA ARG A 299 -12.90 1.88 -35.74
C ARG A 299 -13.82 1.17 -36.72
N ALA A 300 -15.12 1.01 -36.42
CA ALA A 300 -16.09 0.41 -37.32
C ALA A 300 -16.23 1.20 -38.61
N LYS A 301 -16.20 2.53 -38.56
CA LYS A 301 -16.20 3.41 -39.75
C LYS A 301 -14.95 3.23 -40.62
N ASP A 302 -13.80 2.89 -40.01
CA ASP A 302 -12.51 2.66 -40.67
C ASP A 302 -12.38 1.21 -41.26
N ARG A 303 -13.49 0.49 -41.42
CA ARG A 303 -13.59 -0.89 -41.96
C ARG A 303 -13.06 -2.01 -41.07
N ASP A 304 -12.81 -1.76 -39.78
CA ASP A 304 -12.48 -2.78 -38.75
C ASP A 304 -13.72 -3.13 -37.89
N GLY A 305 -14.79 -3.62 -38.51
CA GLY A 305 -16.01 -3.98 -37.79
C GLY A 305 -15.84 -5.06 -36.72
N ALA A 306 -15.01 -6.07 -37.00
CA ALA A 306 -14.73 -7.15 -36.03
C ALA A 306 -13.97 -6.63 -34.80
N GLY A 307 -13.01 -5.73 -34.99
CA GLY A 307 -12.28 -5.06 -33.89
C GLY A 307 -13.20 -4.15 -33.04
N ALA A 308 -14.14 -3.47 -33.70
CA ALA A 308 -15.12 -2.64 -33.01
C ALA A 308 -16.06 -3.45 -32.11
N VAL A 309 -16.58 -4.58 -32.59
CA VAL A 309 -17.43 -5.49 -31.78
C VAL A 309 -16.67 -6.05 -30.59
N ARG A 310 -15.43 -6.51 -30.79
CA ARG A 310 -14.57 -7.00 -29.69
C ARG A 310 -14.33 -5.92 -28.62
N ALA A 311 -14.01 -4.69 -29.04
CA ALA A 311 -13.75 -3.60 -28.13
C ALA A 311 -15.01 -3.15 -27.33
N ALA A 312 -16.17 -3.15 -27.98
CA ALA A 312 -17.46 -2.89 -27.33
C ALA A 312 -17.79 -3.99 -26.30
N GLY A 313 -17.63 -5.26 -26.67
CA GLY A 313 -17.80 -6.40 -25.75
C GLY A 313 -16.87 -6.34 -24.53
N ALA A 314 -15.61 -5.99 -24.73
CA ALA A 314 -14.64 -5.81 -23.65
C ALA A 314 -15.03 -4.66 -22.69
N ALA A 315 -15.60 -3.56 -23.20
CA ALA A 315 -16.07 -2.45 -22.38
C ALA A 315 -17.25 -2.88 -21.49
N VAL A 316 -18.24 -3.58 -22.05
CA VAL A 316 -19.38 -4.12 -21.31
C VAL A 316 -18.91 -5.14 -20.25
N LEU A 317 -18.03 -6.06 -20.62
CA LEU A 317 -17.50 -7.05 -19.68
C LEU A 317 -16.78 -6.38 -18.52
N ARG A 318 -15.99 -5.32 -18.77
CA ARG A 318 -15.33 -4.56 -17.70
C ARG A 318 -16.35 -3.91 -16.77
N ALA A 319 -17.42 -3.33 -17.30
CA ALA A 319 -18.49 -2.76 -16.48
C ALA A 319 -19.14 -3.80 -15.56
N VAL A 320 -19.44 -4.99 -16.09
CA VAL A 320 -19.99 -6.11 -15.31
C VAL A 320 -19.02 -6.55 -14.22
N VAL A 321 -17.73 -6.65 -14.53
CA VAL A 321 -16.69 -7.04 -13.56
C VAL A 321 -16.54 -6.03 -12.43
N VAL A 322 -16.58 -4.73 -12.73
CA VAL A 322 -16.53 -3.68 -11.69
C VAL A 322 -17.80 -3.70 -10.82
N ALA A 323 -18.97 -3.89 -11.43
CA ALA A 323 -20.22 -4.04 -10.67
C ALA A 323 -20.20 -5.27 -9.74
N ALA A 324 -19.69 -6.40 -10.23
CA ALA A 324 -19.50 -7.60 -9.40
C ALA A 324 -18.52 -7.36 -8.25
N GLY A 325 -17.42 -6.63 -8.51
CA GLY A 325 -16.47 -6.18 -7.49
C GLY A 325 -17.13 -5.29 -6.43
N SER A 326 -18.05 -4.39 -6.86
CA SER A 326 -18.80 -3.53 -5.94
C SER A 326 -19.71 -4.34 -5.01
N VAL A 327 -20.51 -5.23 -5.54
CA VAL A 327 -21.43 -6.07 -4.74
C VAL A 327 -20.66 -6.93 -3.75
N THR A 328 -19.65 -7.65 -4.24
CA THR A 328 -18.84 -8.54 -3.38
C THR A 328 -18.00 -7.76 -2.37
N GLY A 329 -17.57 -6.54 -2.73
CA GLY A 329 -16.83 -5.64 -1.83
C GLY A 329 -17.67 -5.13 -0.67
N VAL A 330 -18.94 -4.75 -0.93
CA VAL A 330 -19.88 -4.33 0.13
C VAL A 330 -20.15 -5.50 1.09
N VAL A 331 -20.44 -6.69 0.58
CA VAL A 331 -20.70 -7.87 1.42
C VAL A 331 -19.47 -8.25 2.24
N ALA A 332 -18.31 -8.35 1.59
CA ALA A 332 -17.07 -8.71 2.27
C ALA A 332 -16.64 -7.65 3.30
N GLY A 333 -16.76 -6.37 2.96
CA GLY A 333 -16.44 -5.25 3.86
C GLY A 333 -17.31 -5.25 5.10
N TRP A 334 -18.60 -5.52 4.96
CA TRP A 334 -19.51 -5.65 6.10
C TRP A 334 -19.14 -6.81 7.02
N HIS A 335 -18.85 -8.00 6.45
CA HIS A 335 -18.42 -9.16 7.23
C HIS A 335 -17.09 -8.92 7.94
N GLN A 336 -16.13 -8.28 7.30
CA GLN A 336 -14.83 -7.98 7.90
C GLN A 336 -14.93 -6.92 8.99
N ALA A 337 -15.67 -5.83 8.77
CA ALA A 337 -15.93 -4.82 9.79
C ALA A 337 -16.63 -5.43 11.02
N ALA A 338 -17.54 -6.38 10.83
CA ALA A 338 -18.19 -7.09 11.92
C ALA A 338 -17.25 -8.05 12.68
N ARG A 339 -16.21 -8.58 12.03
CA ARG A 339 -15.14 -9.33 12.72
C ARG A 339 -14.24 -8.40 13.52
N ASP A 340 -13.77 -7.31 12.89
CA ASP A 340 -12.89 -6.33 13.53
C ASP A 340 -13.49 -5.76 14.82
N ALA A 341 -14.82 -5.62 14.88
CA ALA A 341 -15.54 -5.13 16.06
C ALA A 341 -15.66 -6.17 17.19
N ARG A 342 -15.32 -7.45 16.95
CA ARG A 342 -15.36 -8.52 17.94
C ARG A 342 -14.00 -8.88 18.54
N ASN A 343 -12.95 -8.46 17.87
CA ASN A 343 -11.54 -8.62 18.28
C ASN A 343 -11.03 -7.33 18.94
#